data_94785f1114744872d16a4cc7fa43cc92
#
_entry.id   94785f1114744872d16a4cc7fa43cc92
#
_cell.length_a   1.000
_cell.length_b   1.000
_cell.length_c   1.000
_cell.angle_alpha   90.00
_cell.angle_beta   90.00
_cell.angle_gamma   90.00
#
_symmetry.space_group_name_H-M   'P 1'
#
loop_
_entity.id
_entity.type
_entity.pdbx_description
1 polymer ?
#
loop_
_entity_poly.entity_id
_entity_poly.type
_entity_poly.pdbx_seq_one_letter_code
_entity_poly.pdbx_strand_id
1 'polypeptide(L)'
;FKQLNLFWQSELKSEEADFQFQAGYNDKGYGANSFYSASYPNQYDKTRRFFLSAGGETHGKIKFTPKVYWTRHFDRYELFRSDPADWYTGHNYHETEVFGANLNATTQWKLGRTSMGVEFRNEGVRSNVLGKPMKEPQDVPFEKEGKYLKSDNRNNISYFLEHNVLLRRFTLSVGVLANYNSALNEGIHFYPGIDASYRIGDNVRLYGSWNRALRMPTFTDLYYEGKTNKGNPDLKPEESEAFEVGLKYNTYFLRAHIAGFYRKGKNMIDW
;
A
#
# COMPACT_ATOMS: atom_id res chain seq x y z
N PHE A 1 24.59 -10.15 -9.00
CA PHE A 1 23.39 -9.33 -9.25
C PHE A 1 23.01 -9.44 -10.72
N LYS A 2 21.75 -9.78 -10.99
CA LYS A 2 21.15 -9.77 -12.33
C LYS A 2 19.80 -9.07 -12.23
N GLN A 3 19.48 -8.22 -13.21
CA GLN A 3 18.22 -7.51 -13.26
C GLN A 3 17.79 -7.25 -14.69
N LEU A 4 16.52 -7.49 -14.98
CA LEU A 4 15.82 -7.08 -16.20
C LEU A 4 14.59 -6.30 -15.81
N ASN A 5 14.44 -5.09 -16.36
CA ASN A 5 13.25 -4.25 -16.22
C ASN A 5 12.72 -3.93 -17.61
N LEU A 6 11.46 -4.23 -17.84
CA LEU A 6 10.72 -3.81 -19.01
C LEU A 6 9.53 -2.99 -18.54
N PHE A 7 9.33 -1.84 -19.13
CA PHE A 7 8.23 -0.94 -18.81
C PHE A 7 7.68 -0.33 -20.10
N TRP A 8 6.37 -0.35 -20.22
CA TRP A 8 5.64 0.30 -21.30
C TRP A 8 4.53 1.15 -20.73
N GLN A 9 4.38 2.36 -21.30
CA GLN A 9 3.31 3.27 -20.98
C GLN A 9 2.79 3.91 -22.28
N SER A 10 1.47 4.07 -22.38
CA SER A 10 0.85 4.85 -23.43
C SER A 10 -0.27 5.72 -22.87
N GLU A 11 -0.49 6.84 -23.53
CA GLU A 11 -1.57 7.77 -23.26
C GLU A 11 -2.36 7.99 -24.55
N LEU A 12 -3.68 7.99 -24.44
CA LEU A 12 -4.62 8.39 -25.48
C LEU A 12 -5.37 9.61 -24.97
N LYS A 13 -5.27 10.72 -25.69
CA LYS A 13 -5.93 11.98 -25.36
C LYS A 13 -7.07 12.25 -26.32
N SER A 14 -8.23 12.60 -25.79
CA SER A 14 -9.36 13.07 -26.56
C SER A 14 -9.96 14.35 -25.96
N GLU A 15 -10.91 14.96 -26.62
CA GLU A 15 -11.61 16.14 -26.10
C GLU A 15 -12.44 15.84 -24.84
N GLU A 16 -12.89 14.61 -24.69
CA GLU A 16 -13.80 14.21 -23.59
C GLU A 16 -13.07 13.52 -22.43
N ALA A 17 -12.00 12.78 -22.73
CA ALA A 17 -11.28 12.00 -21.71
C ALA A 17 -9.84 11.65 -22.14
N ASP A 18 -8.95 11.55 -21.16
CA ASP A 18 -7.61 10.99 -21.31
C ASP A 18 -7.59 9.56 -20.77
N PHE A 19 -6.88 8.66 -21.45
CA PHE A 19 -6.67 7.29 -21.03
C PHE A 19 -5.19 6.98 -20.89
N GLN A 20 -4.85 6.18 -19.90
CA GLN A 20 -3.49 5.78 -19.62
C GLN A 20 -3.42 4.27 -19.42
N PHE A 21 -2.42 3.63 -20.06
CA PHE A 21 -2.14 2.21 -19.96
C PHE A 21 -0.69 2.02 -19.57
N GLN A 22 -0.45 1.08 -18.66
CA GLN A 22 0.89 0.73 -18.21
C GLN A 22 1.02 -0.78 -18.11
N ALA A 23 2.17 -1.29 -18.52
CA ALA A 23 2.56 -2.68 -18.33
C ALA A 23 4.03 -2.75 -17.92
N GLY A 24 4.36 -3.66 -17.04
CA GLY A 24 5.75 -3.82 -16.62
C GLY A 24 6.09 -5.23 -16.19
N TYR A 25 7.35 -5.55 -16.39
CA TYR A 25 7.98 -6.77 -15.96
C TYR A 25 9.32 -6.47 -15.30
N ASN A 26 9.55 -7.08 -14.14
CA ASN A 26 10.81 -7.03 -13.44
C ASN A 26 11.25 -8.46 -13.08
N ASP A 27 12.49 -8.81 -13.38
CA ASP A 27 13.16 -10.03 -12.92
C ASP A 27 14.48 -9.63 -12.28
N LYS A 28 14.68 -9.96 -11.01
CA LYS A 28 15.82 -9.52 -10.21
C LYS A 28 16.33 -10.68 -9.37
N GLY A 29 17.66 -10.88 -9.39
CA GLY A 29 18.33 -11.85 -8.54
C GLY A 29 19.59 -11.27 -7.91
N TYR A 30 19.72 -11.37 -6.58
CA TYR A 30 20.84 -10.80 -5.84
C TYR A 30 21.18 -11.60 -4.59
N GLY A 31 22.46 -11.58 -4.22
CA GLY A 31 22.89 -12.04 -2.92
C GLY A 31 22.44 -11.05 -1.85
N ALA A 32 21.71 -11.54 -0.86
CA ALA A 32 21.23 -10.72 0.25
C ALA A 32 22.26 -10.60 1.39
N ASN A 33 23.38 -11.34 1.26
CA ASN A 33 24.44 -11.41 2.28
C ASN A 33 23.81 -11.68 3.67
N SER A 34 24.21 -10.95 4.68
CA SER A 34 23.68 -11.11 6.06
C SER A 34 22.45 -10.24 6.37
N PHE A 35 21.71 -9.79 5.34
CA PHE A 35 20.61 -8.83 5.54
C PHE A 35 19.50 -9.35 6.46
N TYR A 36 19.03 -10.59 6.25
CA TYR A 36 17.98 -11.18 7.08
C TYR A 36 18.52 -11.90 8.33
N SER A 37 19.78 -12.31 8.32
CA SER A 37 20.43 -12.95 9.47
C SER A 37 21.95 -12.83 9.34
N ALA A 38 22.59 -12.26 10.34
CA ALA A 38 24.05 -12.12 10.38
C ALA A 38 24.79 -13.45 10.40
N SER A 39 24.13 -14.53 10.87
CA SER A 39 24.74 -15.87 10.95
C SER A 39 24.84 -16.60 9.60
N TYR A 40 24.18 -16.12 8.56
CA TYR A 40 24.08 -16.80 7.26
C TYR A 40 24.43 -15.83 6.12
N PRO A 41 25.71 -15.79 5.70
CA PRO A 41 26.16 -14.85 4.66
C PRO A 41 25.77 -15.26 3.22
N ASN A 42 25.40 -16.50 2.99
CA ASN A 42 25.09 -17.04 1.64
C ASN A 42 23.63 -16.89 1.21
N GLN A 43 22.94 -15.90 1.72
CA GLN A 43 21.55 -15.63 1.38
C GLN A 43 21.39 -15.11 -0.06
N TYR A 44 20.30 -15.50 -0.70
CA TYR A 44 19.98 -15.06 -2.05
C TYR A 44 18.48 -14.86 -2.22
N ASP A 45 18.12 -13.76 -2.89
CA ASP A 45 16.76 -13.45 -3.28
C ASP A 45 16.61 -13.44 -4.79
N LYS A 46 15.52 -14.03 -5.26
CA LYS A 46 15.08 -13.92 -6.64
C LYS A 46 13.62 -13.50 -6.68
N THR A 47 13.39 -12.33 -7.24
CA THR A 47 12.06 -11.77 -7.37
C THR A 47 11.67 -11.59 -8.83
N ARG A 48 10.40 -11.83 -9.13
CA ARG A 48 9.80 -11.60 -10.45
C ARG A 48 8.45 -10.93 -10.28
N ARG A 49 8.23 -9.84 -10.98
CA ARG A 49 6.99 -9.08 -10.87
C ARG A 49 6.43 -8.72 -12.21
N PHE A 50 5.13 -8.92 -12.35
CA PHE A 50 4.31 -8.44 -13.45
C PHE A 50 3.33 -7.41 -12.91
N PHE A 51 3.07 -6.36 -13.68
CA PHE A 51 1.98 -5.46 -13.38
C PHE A 51 1.33 -4.92 -14.66
N LEU A 52 0.04 -4.66 -14.56
CA LEU A 52 -0.79 -4.03 -15.58
C LEU A 52 -1.65 -2.97 -14.91
N SER A 53 -1.84 -1.84 -15.55
CA SER A 53 -2.88 -0.89 -15.14
C SER A 53 -3.48 -0.18 -16.34
N ALA A 54 -4.77 0.13 -16.22
CA ALA A 54 -5.50 0.98 -17.14
C ALA A 54 -6.32 1.98 -16.33
N GLY A 55 -6.36 3.23 -16.76
CA GLY A 55 -7.13 4.28 -16.13
C GLY A 55 -7.42 5.42 -17.08
N GLY A 56 -8.16 6.40 -16.59
CA GLY A 56 -8.45 7.60 -17.36
C GLY A 56 -8.99 8.72 -16.50
N GLU A 57 -9.17 9.89 -17.09
CA GLU A 57 -9.83 11.04 -16.50
C GLU A 57 -10.74 11.71 -17.53
N THR A 58 -12.01 11.96 -17.17
CA THR A 58 -12.94 12.73 -18.01
C THR A 58 -12.76 14.23 -17.81
N HIS A 59 -13.01 15.03 -18.87
CA HIS A 59 -12.81 16.49 -18.84
C HIS A 59 -14.06 17.30 -18.44
N GLY A 60 -15.17 16.67 -18.08
CA GLY A 60 -16.43 17.32 -17.72
C GLY A 60 -16.39 18.14 -16.41
N LYS A 61 -17.51 18.78 -16.06
CA LYS A 61 -17.68 19.50 -14.78
C LYS A 61 -17.48 18.57 -13.57
N ILE A 62 -17.90 17.34 -13.70
CA ILE A 62 -17.54 16.26 -12.79
C ILE A 62 -16.51 15.43 -13.51
N LYS A 63 -15.30 15.37 -12.94
CA LYS A 63 -14.22 14.53 -13.44
C LYS A 63 -14.33 13.15 -12.85
N PHE A 64 -14.45 12.14 -13.67
CA PHE A 64 -14.39 10.75 -13.27
C PHE A 64 -13.01 10.21 -13.56
N THR A 65 -12.46 9.50 -12.58
CA THR A 65 -11.11 8.89 -12.68
C THR A 65 -11.20 7.39 -12.38
N PRO A 66 -11.65 6.56 -13.34
CA PRO A 66 -11.61 5.11 -13.22
C PRO A 66 -10.18 4.59 -13.33
N LYS A 67 -9.87 3.54 -12.58
CA LYS A 67 -8.61 2.81 -12.69
C LYS A 67 -8.81 1.36 -12.33
N VAL A 68 -8.21 0.47 -13.12
CA VAL A 68 -8.04 -0.94 -12.79
C VAL A 68 -6.54 -1.27 -12.80
N TYR A 69 -6.12 -2.16 -11.91
CA TYR A 69 -4.74 -2.58 -11.83
C TYR A 69 -4.63 -4.02 -11.35
N TRP A 70 -3.59 -4.66 -11.80
CA TRP A 70 -3.21 -6.00 -11.41
C TRP A 70 -1.70 -6.08 -11.24
N THR A 71 -1.25 -6.77 -10.20
CA THR A 71 0.16 -7.08 -9.99
C THR A 71 0.30 -8.50 -9.44
N ARG A 72 1.28 -9.21 -9.93
CA ARG A 72 1.66 -10.53 -9.45
C ARG A 72 3.16 -10.56 -9.21
N HIS A 73 3.53 -10.93 -8.01
CA HIS A 73 4.90 -10.93 -7.54
C HIS A 73 5.27 -12.32 -7.05
N PHE A 74 6.36 -12.85 -7.56
CA PHE A 74 6.97 -14.10 -7.15
C PHE A 74 8.25 -13.78 -6.41
N ASP A 75 8.46 -14.43 -5.30
CA ASP A 75 9.62 -14.29 -4.45
C ASP A 75 10.17 -15.67 -4.06
N ARG A 76 11.47 -15.89 -4.26
CA ARG A 76 12.20 -17.02 -3.78
C ARG A 76 13.34 -16.55 -2.90
N TYR A 77 13.24 -16.86 -1.62
CA TYR A 77 14.29 -16.63 -0.66
C TYR A 77 15.06 -17.92 -0.37
N GLU A 78 16.38 -17.87 -0.52
CA GLU A 78 17.32 -18.93 -0.22
C GLU A 78 18.18 -18.53 0.98
N LEU A 79 18.06 -19.24 2.10
CA LEU A 79 18.94 -19.03 3.25
C LEU A 79 20.38 -19.47 2.91
N PHE A 80 20.50 -20.55 2.13
CA PHE A 80 21.73 -21.05 1.57
C PHE A 80 21.59 -21.16 0.06
N ARG A 81 22.32 -20.33 -0.68
CA ARG A 81 22.39 -20.41 -2.14
C ARG A 81 23.23 -21.60 -2.61
N SER A 82 24.25 -21.96 -1.84
CA SER A 82 25.17 -23.05 -2.08
C SER A 82 25.58 -23.63 -0.74
N ASP A 83 25.96 -24.91 -0.72
CA ASP A 83 26.44 -25.62 0.46
C ASP A 83 25.44 -25.54 1.64
N PRO A 84 24.21 -26.05 1.46
CA PRO A 84 23.19 -25.99 2.50
C PRO A 84 23.56 -26.88 3.69
N ALA A 85 23.26 -26.41 4.90
CA ALA A 85 23.38 -27.23 6.09
C ALA A 85 22.39 -28.41 6.06
N ASP A 86 22.71 -29.53 6.70
CA ASP A 86 21.90 -30.78 6.69
C ASP A 86 20.44 -30.57 7.15
N TRP A 87 20.20 -29.61 8.02
CA TRP A 87 18.87 -29.29 8.52
C TRP A 87 18.03 -28.40 7.58
N TYR A 88 18.62 -27.89 6.50
CA TYR A 88 17.92 -26.97 5.59
C TYR A 88 17.02 -27.74 4.64
N THR A 89 15.72 -27.55 4.76
CA THR A 89 14.70 -28.33 4.03
C THR A 89 14.27 -27.71 2.71
N GLY A 90 14.83 -26.57 2.32
CA GLY A 90 14.55 -25.91 1.04
C GLY A 90 14.23 -24.40 1.17
N HIS A 91 13.94 -23.81 0.02
CA HIS A 91 13.74 -22.38 -0.11
C HIS A 91 12.33 -21.94 0.31
N ASN A 92 12.19 -20.68 0.69
CA ASN A 92 10.88 -20.08 0.84
C ASN A 92 10.41 -19.56 -0.52
N TYR A 93 9.16 -19.87 -0.84
CA TYR A 93 8.51 -19.44 -2.07
C TYR A 93 7.23 -18.69 -1.72
N HIS A 94 7.11 -17.48 -2.24
CA HIS A 94 5.92 -16.66 -2.07
C HIS A 94 5.44 -16.16 -3.43
N GLU A 95 4.15 -16.18 -3.61
CA GLU A 95 3.45 -15.50 -4.68
C GLU A 95 2.42 -14.58 -4.05
N THR A 96 2.49 -13.30 -4.35
CA THR A 96 1.45 -12.35 -3.97
C THR A 96 0.77 -11.81 -5.20
N GLU A 97 -0.55 -11.76 -5.17
CA GLU A 97 -1.37 -11.24 -6.25
C GLU A 97 -2.30 -10.18 -5.71
N VAL A 98 -2.35 -9.04 -6.40
CA VAL A 98 -3.26 -7.95 -6.08
C VAL A 98 -4.00 -7.54 -7.33
N PHE A 99 -5.31 -7.53 -7.24
CA PHE A 99 -6.21 -6.93 -8.22
C PHE A 99 -6.97 -5.79 -7.56
N GLY A 100 -7.08 -4.65 -8.23
CA GLY A 100 -7.88 -3.54 -7.74
C GLY A 100 -8.59 -2.79 -8.86
N ALA A 101 -9.73 -2.23 -8.47
CA ALA A 101 -10.51 -1.32 -9.31
C ALA A 101 -10.99 -0.15 -8.45
N ASN A 102 -10.83 1.06 -8.94
CA ASN A 102 -11.36 2.24 -8.28
C ASN A 102 -12.08 3.16 -9.27
N LEU A 103 -13.03 3.89 -8.75
CA LEU A 103 -13.73 4.97 -9.45
C LEU A 103 -13.81 6.16 -8.51
N ASN A 104 -13.18 7.27 -8.92
CA ASN A 104 -13.25 8.52 -8.20
C ASN A 104 -14.05 9.54 -9.01
N ALA A 105 -14.73 10.44 -8.32
CA ALA A 105 -15.43 11.57 -8.90
C ALA A 105 -15.02 12.84 -8.16
N THR A 106 -14.67 13.88 -8.91
CA THR A 106 -14.27 15.18 -8.36
C THR A 106 -15.02 16.31 -9.07
N THR A 107 -15.54 17.25 -8.31
CA THR A 107 -16.17 18.45 -8.84
C THR A 107 -15.71 19.69 -8.06
N GLN A 108 -15.60 20.81 -8.78
CA GLN A 108 -15.32 22.11 -8.18
C GLN A 108 -16.54 23.02 -8.34
N TRP A 109 -16.90 23.67 -7.26
CA TRP A 109 -18.05 24.55 -7.17
C TRP A 109 -17.80 25.74 -6.24
N LYS A 110 -18.82 26.59 -6.00
CA LYS A 110 -18.62 27.86 -5.27
C LYS A 110 -18.05 27.71 -3.85
N LEU A 111 -18.33 26.61 -3.15
CA LEU A 111 -17.82 26.36 -1.78
C LEU A 111 -16.49 25.61 -1.75
N GLY A 112 -15.94 25.21 -2.92
CA GLY A 112 -14.66 24.53 -2.99
C GLY A 112 -14.69 23.30 -3.88
N ARG A 113 -13.93 22.27 -3.52
CA ARG A 113 -13.81 21.02 -4.27
C ARG A 113 -14.31 19.82 -3.45
N THR A 114 -15.23 19.06 -4.01
CA THR A 114 -15.71 17.80 -3.42
C THR A 114 -15.15 16.64 -4.22
N SER A 115 -14.60 15.65 -3.53
CA SER A 115 -14.12 14.40 -4.11
C SER A 115 -14.73 13.23 -3.37
N MET A 116 -15.13 12.18 -4.10
CA MET A 116 -15.62 10.93 -3.56
C MET A 116 -15.10 9.77 -4.40
N GLY A 117 -15.03 8.60 -3.82
CA GLY A 117 -14.62 7.42 -4.58
C GLY A 117 -14.91 6.13 -3.85
N VAL A 118 -14.81 5.07 -4.63
CA VAL A 118 -14.88 3.68 -4.19
C VAL A 118 -13.69 2.92 -4.74
N GLU A 119 -13.09 2.09 -3.92
CA GLU A 119 -12.05 1.14 -4.30
C GLU A 119 -12.46 -0.27 -3.85
N PHE A 120 -12.32 -1.22 -4.75
CA PHE A 120 -12.28 -2.64 -4.47
C PHE A 120 -10.85 -3.13 -4.67
N ARG A 121 -10.33 -3.90 -3.71
CA ARG A 121 -9.01 -4.51 -3.80
C ARG A 121 -9.04 -5.93 -3.22
N ASN A 122 -8.62 -6.88 -4.03
CA ASN A 122 -8.38 -8.25 -3.64
C ASN A 122 -6.88 -8.46 -3.48
N GLU A 123 -6.47 -9.07 -2.38
CA GLU A 123 -5.08 -9.44 -2.08
C GLU A 123 -5.02 -10.93 -1.77
N GLY A 124 -4.13 -11.63 -2.46
CA GLY A 124 -3.89 -13.06 -2.24
C GLY A 124 -2.43 -13.37 -2.01
N VAL A 125 -2.18 -14.42 -1.23
CA VAL A 125 -0.86 -15.04 -1.06
C VAL A 125 -0.96 -16.55 -1.31
N ARG A 126 0.02 -17.11 -2.02
CA ARG A 126 0.33 -18.53 -2.07
C ARG A 126 1.77 -18.70 -1.64
N SER A 127 2.01 -19.67 -0.79
CA SER A 127 3.33 -19.85 -0.20
C SER A 127 3.54 -21.26 0.31
N ASN A 128 4.78 -21.65 0.50
CA ASN A 128 5.10 -22.86 1.27
C ASN A 128 5.11 -22.61 2.79
N VAL A 129 5.14 -21.33 3.23
CA VAL A 129 5.24 -20.98 4.66
C VAL A 129 4.13 -20.04 5.15
N LEU A 130 3.61 -19.13 4.30
CA LEU A 130 2.61 -18.13 4.68
C LEU A 130 1.20 -18.52 4.24
N GLY A 131 0.22 -18.39 5.14
CA GLY A 131 -1.20 -18.65 4.86
C GLY A 131 -1.75 -19.87 5.58
N LYS A 132 -2.98 -20.24 5.21
CA LYS A 132 -3.70 -21.42 5.69
C LYS A 132 -3.39 -22.62 4.80
N PRO A 133 -3.37 -23.86 5.33
CA PRO A 133 -3.12 -25.06 4.54
C PRO A 133 -4.03 -25.18 3.32
N MET A 134 -3.47 -25.47 2.15
CA MET A 134 -4.21 -25.75 0.93
C MET A 134 -4.67 -27.22 0.89
N LYS A 135 -5.79 -27.49 0.24
CA LYS A 135 -6.26 -28.88 0.01
C LYS A 135 -5.31 -29.67 -0.90
N GLU A 136 -4.81 -29.00 -1.94
CA GLU A 136 -3.90 -29.56 -2.92
C GLU A 136 -2.69 -28.64 -3.10
N PRO A 137 -1.47 -29.17 -2.92
CA PRO A 137 -0.24 -28.42 -3.22
C PRO A 137 -0.17 -28.01 -4.68
N GLN A 138 0.31 -26.81 -4.96
CA GLN A 138 0.49 -26.27 -6.32
C GLN A 138 1.98 -26.10 -6.63
N ASP A 139 2.38 -26.37 -7.88
CA ASP A 139 3.74 -26.14 -8.30
C ASP A 139 4.08 -24.65 -8.34
N VAL A 140 5.31 -24.31 -7.96
CA VAL A 140 5.79 -22.92 -8.01
C VAL A 140 6.12 -22.57 -9.45
N PRO A 141 5.46 -21.56 -10.05
CA PRO A 141 5.77 -21.13 -11.41
C PRO A 141 7.24 -20.72 -11.57
N PHE A 142 7.85 -21.10 -12.71
CA PHE A 142 9.24 -20.77 -13.08
C PHE A 142 10.33 -21.44 -12.22
N GLU A 143 9.97 -22.32 -11.30
CA GLU A 143 10.90 -23.12 -10.52
C GLU A 143 10.78 -24.60 -10.91
N LYS A 144 11.90 -25.33 -10.85
CA LYS A 144 11.91 -26.78 -11.16
C LYS A 144 11.36 -27.61 -10.00
N GLU A 145 11.56 -27.10 -8.82
CA GLU A 145 11.18 -27.73 -7.55
C GLU A 145 10.51 -26.68 -6.66
N GLY A 146 9.71 -27.15 -5.75
CA GLY A 146 8.97 -26.30 -4.82
C GLY A 146 7.48 -26.35 -5.07
N LYS A 147 6.72 -26.29 -3.97
CA LYS A 147 5.27 -26.28 -3.99
C LYS A 147 4.73 -25.22 -3.04
N TYR A 148 3.67 -24.55 -3.44
CA TYR A 148 2.83 -23.80 -2.52
C TYR A 148 1.97 -24.79 -1.74
N LEU A 149 2.04 -24.69 -0.42
CA LEU A 149 1.31 -25.57 0.52
C LEU A 149 0.22 -24.81 1.26
N LYS A 150 0.31 -23.48 1.25
CA LYS A 150 -0.55 -22.57 2.01
C LYS A 150 -1.00 -21.42 1.13
N SER A 151 -2.18 -20.89 1.46
CA SER A 151 -2.71 -19.67 0.80
C SER A 151 -3.61 -18.90 1.75
N ASP A 152 -3.78 -17.62 1.49
CA ASP A 152 -4.85 -16.80 2.05
C ASP A 152 -5.26 -15.72 1.07
N ASN A 153 -6.46 -15.17 1.25
CA ASN A 153 -7.02 -14.15 0.39
C ASN A 153 -7.93 -13.23 1.20
N ARG A 154 -7.91 -11.94 0.87
CA ARG A 154 -8.81 -10.96 1.47
C ARG A 154 -9.30 -9.93 0.48
N ASN A 155 -10.53 -9.49 0.67
CA ASN A 155 -11.14 -8.41 -0.07
C ASN A 155 -11.19 -7.16 0.80
N ASN A 156 -10.86 -6.03 0.19
CA ASN A 156 -10.94 -4.73 0.82
C ASN A 156 -11.83 -3.82 -0.03
N ILE A 157 -12.82 -3.18 0.61
CA ILE A 157 -13.69 -2.19 -0.03
C ILE A 157 -13.56 -0.90 0.75
N SER A 158 -13.22 0.17 0.06
CA SER A 158 -13.07 1.50 0.66
C SER A 158 -13.96 2.50 -0.04
N TYR A 159 -14.62 3.36 0.73
CA TYR A 159 -15.36 4.52 0.26
C TYR A 159 -14.74 5.75 0.90
N PHE A 160 -14.50 6.78 0.13
CA PHE A 160 -14.09 8.05 0.68
C PHE A 160 -14.97 9.20 0.22
N LEU A 161 -15.12 10.17 1.08
CA LEU A 161 -15.72 11.47 0.79
C LEU A 161 -14.84 12.54 1.41
N GLU A 162 -14.47 13.55 0.62
CA GLU A 162 -13.68 14.68 1.06
C GLU A 162 -14.25 15.97 0.48
N HIS A 163 -14.25 17.03 1.29
CA HIS A 163 -14.58 18.38 0.85
C HIS A 163 -13.50 19.36 1.26
N ASN A 164 -13.01 20.14 0.27
CA ASN A 164 -11.98 21.14 0.44
C ASN A 164 -12.58 22.55 0.23
N VAL A 165 -12.66 23.33 1.28
CA VAL A 165 -13.00 24.77 1.22
C VAL A 165 -11.72 25.55 0.96
N LEU A 166 -11.68 26.30 -0.15
CA LEU A 166 -10.51 27.04 -0.63
C LEU A 166 -10.85 28.54 -0.68
N LEU A 167 -10.60 29.25 0.40
CA LEU A 167 -10.74 30.70 0.48
C LEU A 167 -9.37 31.38 0.38
N ARG A 168 -9.35 32.67 0.12
CA ARG A 168 -8.11 33.46 -0.08
C ARG A 168 -7.09 33.29 1.05
N ARG A 169 -7.53 33.27 2.29
CA ARG A 169 -6.65 33.16 3.48
C ARG A 169 -6.89 31.91 4.31
N PHE A 170 -7.97 31.19 4.07
CA PHE A 170 -8.36 30.04 4.84
C PHE A 170 -8.57 28.84 3.93
N THR A 171 -8.04 27.68 4.32
CA THR A 171 -8.35 26.40 3.71
C THR A 171 -8.80 25.42 4.76
N LEU A 172 -9.82 24.63 4.44
CA LEU A 172 -10.31 23.56 5.29
C LEU A 172 -10.54 22.33 4.42
N SER A 173 -9.96 21.18 4.82
CA SER A 173 -10.24 19.88 4.24
C SER A 173 -10.91 19.03 5.32
N VAL A 174 -12.06 18.46 5.00
CA VAL A 174 -12.76 17.49 5.86
C VAL A 174 -13.03 16.25 5.03
N GLY A 175 -12.64 15.09 5.55
CA GLY A 175 -12.83 13.84 4.87
C GLY A 175 -13.14 12.68 5.80
N VAL A 176 -13.68 11.62 5.23
CA VAL A 176 -13.89 10.34 5.89
C VAL A 176 -13.59 9.19 4.92
N LEU A 177 -12.87 8.20 5.41
CA LEU A 177 -12.71 6.91 4.77
C LEU A 177 -13.57 5.89 5.52
N ALA A 178 -14.45 5.18 4.81
CA ALA A 178 -15.16 4.00 5.30
C ALA A 178 -14.52 2.77 4.68
N ASN A 179 -14.07 1.83 5.49
CA ASN A 179 -13.33 0.64 5.05
C ASN A 179 -14.00 -0.63 5.56
N TYR A 180 -14.17 -1.59 4.66
CA TYR A 180 -14.57 -2.96 4.95
C TYR A 180 -13.43 -3.91 4.50
N ASN A 181 -13.07 -4.87 5.35
CA ASN A 181 -12.11 -5.91 5.00
C ASN A 181 -12.66 -7.29 5.40
N SER A 182 -12.66 -8.23 4.45
CA SER A 182 -13.21 -9.57 4.66
C SER A 182 -12.45 -10.43 5.68
N ALA A 183 -11.23 -10.05 6.04
CA ALA A 183 -10.45 -10.71 7.08
C ALA A 183 -10.80 -10.22 8.50
N LEU A 184 -11.63 -9.17 8.62
CA LEU A 184 -12.11 -8.64 9.88
C LEU A 184 -13.57 -9.01 10.09
N ASN A 185 -13.92 -9.50 11.27
CA ASN A 185 -15.29 -9.86 11.62
C ASN A 185 -16.14 -8.66 12.10
N GLU A 186 -15.65 -7.43 11.98
CA GLU A 186 -16.18 -6.25 12.68
C GLU A 186 -16.91 -5.24 11.76
N GLY A 187 -17.23 -5.58 10.51
CA GLY A 187 -18.03 -4.71 9.63
C GLY A 187 -17.25 -3.52 9.02
N ILE A 188 -17.90 -2.35 8.94
CA ILE A 188 -17.32 -1.14 8.33
C ILE A 188 -16.71 -0.26 9.41
N HIS A 189 -15.46 0.15 9.19
CA HIS A 189 -14.70 1.05 10.06
C HIS A 189 -14.58 2.44 9.41
N PHE A 190 -14.61 3.51 10.24
CA PHE A 190 -14.56 4.88 9.78
C PHE A 190 -13.30 5.59 10.26
N TYR A 191 -12.63 6.27 9.33
CA TYR A 191 -11.38 7.00 9.54
C TYR A 191 -11.56 8.44 9.07
N PRO A 192 -12.04 9.34 9.96
CA PRO A 192 -12.20 10.74 9.66
C PRO A 192 -10.87 11.49 9.71
N GLY A 193 -10.81 12.60 8.96
CA GLY A 193 -9.71 13.54 8.99
C GLY A 193 -10.19 14.98 8.77
N ILE A 194 -9.48 15.90 9.39
CA ILE A 194 -9.69 17.34 9.22
C ILE A 194 -8.34 18.05 9.19
N ASP A 195 -8.14 18.90 8.18
CA ASP A 195 -6.97 19.75 8.03
C ASP A 195 -7.44 21.19 7.81
N ALA A 196 -6.88 22.13 8.56
CA ALA A 196 -7.18 23.54 8.41
C ALA A 196 -5.90 24.36 8.31
N SER A 197 -5.92 25.43 7.51
CA SER A 197 -4.83 26.40 7.53
C SER A 197 -5.35 27.83 7.37
N TYR A 198 -4.67 28.74 8.02
CA TYR A 198 -4.95 30.18 7.95
C TYR A 198 -3.69 30.97 7.63
N ARG A 199 -3.77 31.83 6.61
CA ARG A 199 -2.69 32.73 6.24
C ARG A 199 -2.79 34.05 7.02
N ILE A 200 -1.82 34.30 7.88
CA ILE A 200 -1.68 35.54 8.66
C ILE A 200 -0.75 36.47 7.87
N GLY A 201 -1.34 37.44 7.18
CA GLY A 201 -0.57 38.29 6.26
C GLY A 201 -0.06 37.49 5.05
N ASP A 202 1.07 37.91 4.47
CA ASP A 202 1.61 37.33 3.24
C ASP A 202 2.67 36.25 3.50
N ASN A 203 3.30 36.28 4.65
CA ASN A 203 4.47 35.45 4.95
C ASN A 203 4.22 34.32 5.93
N VAL A 204 3.14 34.40 6.73
CA VAL A 204 2.90 33.46 7.82
C VAL A 204 1.66 32.61 7.54
N ARG A 205 1.78 31.30 7.72
CA ARG A 205 0.65 30.35 7.68
C ARG A 205 0.63 29.51 8.95
N LEU A 206 -0.46 29.60 9.69
CA LEU A 206 -0.80 28.66 10.74
C LEU A 206 -1.56 27.49 10.14
N TYR A 207 -1.30 26.27 10.61
CA TYR A 207 -2.07 25.08 10.19
C TYR A 207 -2.23 24.10 11.35
N GLY A 208 -3.25 23.28 11.25
CA GLY A 208 -3.48 22.17 12.16
C GLY A 208 -4.21 21.05 11.46
N SER A 209 -3.98 19.82 11.93
CA SER A 209 -4.64 18.62 11.42
C SER A 209 -4.98 17.64 12.54
N TRP A 210 -6.02 16.85 12.30
CA TRP A 210 -6.39 15.69 13.06
C TRP A 210 -6.82 14.58 12.11
N ASN A 211 -6.22 13.40 12.24
CA ASN A 211 -6.46 12.30 11.33
C ASN A 211 -6.48 10.97 12.07
N ARG A 212 -7.40 10.09 11.70
CA ARG A 212 -7.35 8.67 12.05
C ARG A 212 -6.93 7.86 10.84
N ALA A 213 -6.10 6.83 11.06
CA ALA A 213 -5.60 5.95 10.02
C ALA A 213 -5.55 4.50 10.50
N LEU A 214 -5.56 3.56 9.54
CA LEU A 214 -5.37 2.14 9.82
C LEU A 214 -4.23 1.56 8.99
N ARG A 215 -3.64 0.48 9.50
CA ARG A 215 -2.78 -0.44 8.75
C ARG A 215 -3.24 -1.88 8.98
N MET A 216 -3.60 -2.57 7.91
CA MET A 216 -3.90 -4.00 7.99
C MET A 216 -2.62 -4.81 8.24
N PRO A 217 -2.66 -5.85 9.10
CA PRO A 217 -1.56 -6.79 9.22
C PRO A 217 -1.20 -7.37 7.85
N THR A 218 0.08 -7.52 7.57
CA THR A 218 0.55 -8.21 6.38
C THR A 218 0.37 -9.72 6.52
N PHE A 219 0.41 -10.49 5.44
CA PHE A 219 0.40 -11.95 5.53
C PHE A 219 1.62 -12.49 6.29
N THR A 220 2.73 -11.76 6.30
CA THR A 220 3.90 -12.08 7.13
C THR A 220 3.59 -11.89 8.60
N ASP A 221 2.98 -10.76 9.00
CA ASP A 221 2.57 -10.50 10.38
C ASP A 221 1.62 -11.59 10.91
N LEU A 222 0.75 -12.12 10.03
CA LEU A 222 -0.24 -13.14 10.40
C LEU A 222 0.34 -14.56 10.47
N TYR A 223 1.24 -14.94 9.56
CA TYR A 223 1.54 -16.35 9.29
C TYR A 223 3.00 -16.74 9.36
N TYR A 224 3.93 -15.78 9.43
CA TYR A 224 5.35 -16.10 9.50
C TYR A 224 5.68 -16.90 10.76
N GLU A 225 6.46 -17.96 10.61
CA GLU A 225 6.95 -18.77 11.72
C GLU A 225 8.46 -19.04 11.51
N GLY A 226 9.27 -18.39 12.33
CA GLY A 226 10.71 -18.54 12.39
C GLY A 226 11.14 -19.20 13.71
N LYS A 227 12.44 -19.32 13.92
CA LYS A 227 12.97 -19.89 15.17
C LYS A 227 12.74 -18.99 16.39
N THR A 228 12.69 -17.70 16.20
CA THR A 228 12.60 -16.68 17.26
C THR A 228 11.34 -15.87 17.22
N ASN A 229 10.67 -15.78 16.07
CA ASN A 229 9.53 -14.93 15.82
C ASN A 229 8.37 -15.76 15.28
N LYS A 230 7.17 -15.45 15.74
CA LYS A 230 5.94 -16.11 15.29
C LYS A 230 4.85 -15.09 15.02
N GLY A 231 4.27 -15.14 13.83
CA GLY A 231 3.09 -14.37 13.45
C GLY A 231 1.85 -14.79 14.24
N ASN A 232 0.87 -13.90 14.29
CA ASN A 232 -0.39 -14.17 14.97
C ASN A 232 -1.58 -13.94 14.01
N PRO A 233 -2.34 -14.99 13.64
CA PRO A 233 -3.50 -14.88 12.76
C PRO A 233 -4.64 -14.01 13.30
N ASP A 234 -4.68 -13.78 14.61
CA ASP A 234 -5.73 -13.01 15.29
C ASP A 234 -5.37 -11.52 15.46
N LEU A 235 -4.30 -11.05 14.80
CA LEU A 235 -3.91 -9.64 14.84
C LEU A 235 -5.03 -8.76 14.30
N LYS A 236 -5.32 -7.69 15.07
CA LYS A 236 -6.22 -6.61 14.64
C LYS A 236 -5.45 -5.57 13.85
N PRO A 237 -6.13 -4.77 13.01
CA PRO A 237 -5.50 -3.64 12.37
C PRO A 237 -4.84 -2.70 13.38
N GLU A 238 -3.66 -2.20 13.03
CA GLU A 238 -3.12 -1.05 13.74
C GLU A 238 -3.98 0.16 13.43
N GLU A 239 -4.30 0.91 14.45
CA GLU A 239 -4.98 2.19 14.32
C GLU A 239 -4.11 3.29 14.90
N SER A 240 -4.12 4.44 14.27
CA SER A 240 -3.45 5.62 14.80
C SER A 240 -4.34 6.85 14.72
N GLU A 241 -4.26 7.68 15.74
CA GLU A 241 -4.86 8.99 15.81
C GLU A 241 -3.72 10.00 15.96
N ALA A 242 -3.66 10.96 15.05
CA ALA A 242 -2.59 11.95 15.00
C ALA A 242 -3.16 13.37 15.03
N PHE A 243 -2.53 14.23 15.80
CA PHE A 243 -2.76 15.67 15.88
C PHE A 243 -1.48 16.40 15.54
N GLU A 244 -1.58 17.42 14.72
CA GLU A 244 -0.45 18.29 14.40
C GLU A 244 -0.91 19.75 14.41
N VAL A 245 -0.05 20.65 14.90
CA VAL A 245 -0.20 22.10 14.75
C VAL A 245 1.15 22.69 14.40
N GLY A 246 1.17 23.61 13.46
CA GLY A 246 2.44 24.20 13.03
C GLY A 246 2.29 25.55 12.37
N LEU A 247 3.42 26.23 12.24
CA LEU A 247 3.56 27.55 11.67
C LEU A 247 4.63 27.50 10.58
N LYS A 248 4.30 28.07 9.40
CA LYS A 248 5.23 28.24 8.27
C LYS A 248 5.45 29.74 8.06
N TYR A 249 6.71 30.12 7.96
CA TYR A 249 7.15 31.46 7.60
C TYR A 249 7.91 31.42 6.28
N ASN A 250 7.45 32.16 5.27
CA ASN A 250 8.05 32.19 3.94
C ASN A 250 8.25 33.61 3.50
N THR A 251 9.52 33.99 3.25
CA THR A 251 9.90 35.24 2.57
C THR A 251 10.75 34.92 1.34
N TYR A 252 11.20 35.95 0.63
CA TYR A 252 12.09 35.76 -0.49
C TYR A 252 13.41 35.07 -0.11
N PHE A 253 13.97 35.39 1.06
CA PHE A 253 15.29 34.92 1.50
C PHE A 253 15.25 33.87 2.63
N LEU A 254 14.11 33.69 3.33
CA LEU A 254 14.01 32.78 4.47
C LEU A 254 12.73 31.94 4.40
N ARG A 255 12.89 30.63 4.56
CA ARG A 255 11.80 29.68 4.79
C ARG A 255 12.04 28.98 6.11
N ALA A 256 11.08 29.10 7.03
CA ALA A 256 11.12 28.46 8.34
C ALA A 256 9.82 27.73 8.60
N HIS A 257 9.91 26.62 9.34
CA HIS A 257 8.78 25.80 9.71
C HIS A 257 9.00 25.25 11.12
N ILE A 258 7.97 25.35 11.97
CA ILE A 258 7.91 24.73 13.28
C ILE A 258 6.60 24.01 13.41
N ALA A 259 6.61 22.78 13.94
CA ALA A 259 5.42 21.99 14.21
C ALA A 259 5.58 21.20 15.51
N GLY A 260 4.44 21.05 16.23
CA GLY A 260 4.27 20.10 17.30
C GLY A 260 3.26 19.03 16.86
N PHE A 261 3.51 17.78 17.22
CA PHE A 261 2.60 16.69 16.93
C PHE A 261 2.43 15.76 18.12
N TYR A 262 1.26 15.12 18.18
CA TYR A 262 0.97 14.04 19.11
C TYR A 262 0.33 12.90 18.34
N ARG A 263 0.79 11.66 18.55
CA ARG A 263 0.24 10.46 17.93
C ARG A 263 -0.02 9.38 18.97
N LYS A 264 -1.22 8.81 18.92
CA LYS A 264 -1.65 7.68 19.71
C LYS A 264 -1.86 6.47 18.80
N GLY A 265 -1.21 5.35 19.10
CA GLY A 265 -1.37 4.07 18.40
C GLY A 265 -2.14 3.06 19.24
N LYS A 266 -2.90 2.18 18.55
CA LYS A 266 -3.49 0.97 19.13
C LYS A 266 -3.10 -0.23 18.27
N ASN A 267 -3.01 -1.41 18.92
CA ASN A 267 -2.70 -2.68 18.25
C ASN A 267 -1.41 -2.61 17.41
N MET A 268 -0.42 -1.85 17.88
CA MET A 268 0.85 -1.70 17.18
C MET A 268 1.53 -3.06 17.05
N ILE A 269 1.93 -3.41 15.84
CA ILE A 269 2.58 -4.68 15.52
C ILE A 269 4.08 -4.42 15.50
N ASP A 270 4.80 -5.17 16.33
CA ASP A 270 6.25 -5.14 16.45
C ASP A 270 6.82 -6.56 16.44
N TRP A 271 8.09 -6.74 16.05
CA TRP A 271 8.79 -8.03 15.88
C TRP A 271 9.97 -8.19 16.81
#